data_8d88d1aedb1d85fef5ce5b51415323b0
#
_entry.id   8d88d1aedb1d85fef5ce5b51415323b0
#
_cell.length_a   1.000
_cell.length_b   1.000
_cell.length_c   1.000
_cell.angle_alpha   90.00
_cell.angle_beta   90.00
_cell.angle_gamma   90.00
#
_symmetry.space_group_name_H-M   'P 1'
#
loop_
_entity.id
_entity.type
_entity.pdbx_description
1 polymer ?
#
loop_
_entity_poly.entity_id
_entity_poly.type
_entity_poly.pdbx_seq_one_letter_code
_entity_poly.pdbx_strand_id
1 'polypeptide(L)'
;EEKERAEAMILPGKWEVMPIEDAEKRMGAAMDGGMIFVLEEGWKELKVGSIFEVGTRQGLDERSGEPANIPTAMTMSYVAHLGGTKKFGTLLWSEARRRKWWGVRGTEVVGDGAAWIWNQCALHFGESIQIVDWYHAKEHLVAAAHSIHGEGTPEMRQWLKTHEQWLYQGHARKI
;
A
#
# COMPACT_ATOMS: atom_id res chain seq x y z
N GLU A 1 -17.98 -20.51 -0.07
CA GLU A 1 -17.04 -19.55 -0.72
C GLU A 1 -15.86 -19.18 0.19
N GLU A 2 -16.09 -18.67 1.44
CA GLU A 2 -15.00 -18.28 2.34
C GLU A 2 -14.18 -19.49 2.81
N LYS A 3 -14.82 -20.62 3.04
CA LYS A 3 -14.18 -21.89 3.41
C LYS A 3 -13.43 -22.51 2.23
N GLU A 4 -13.95 -22.43 1.04
CA GLU A 4 -13.29 -22.85 -0.20
C GLU A 4 -12.09 -21.98 -0.53
N ARG A 5 -12.17 -20.66 -0.29
CA ARG A 5 -11.02 -19.74 -0.40
C ARG A 5 -9.91 -20.06 0.60
N ALA A 6 -10.27 -20.46 1.82
CA ALA A 6 -9.30 -20.85 2.84
C ALA A 6 -8.65 -22.21 2.55
N GLU A 7 -9.40 -23.17 2.06
CA GLU A 7 -8.90 -24.52 1.72
C GLU A 7 -7.98 -24.51 0.49
N ALA A 8 -8.21 -23.60 -0.48
CA ALA A 8 -7.30 -23.40 -1.61
C ALA A 8 -5.93 -22.83 -1.21
N MET A 9 -5.75 -22.43 0.05
CA MET A 9 -4.50 -21.86 0.59
C MET A 9 -3.57 -22.86 1.26
N ILE A 10 -4.02 -24.08 1.56
CA ILE A 10 -3.21 -25.06 2.28
C ILE A 10 -2.69 -26.10 1.27
N LEU A 11 -1.70 -25.72 0.50
CA LEU A 11 -0.82 -26.70 -0.13
C LEU A 11 0.64 -26.32 0.17
N PRO A 12 1.32 -27.03 1.08
CA PRO A 12 2.76 -27.09 1.10
C PRO A 12 3.17 -28.00 -0.06
N GLY A 13 3.39 -27.45 -1.19
CA GLY A 13 3.81 -28.19 -2.36
C GLY A 13 4.67 -27.30 -3.22
N LYS A 14 5.92 -27.74 -3.42
CA LYS A 14 6.88 -27.27 -4.42
C LYS A 14 6.51 -25.91 -5.01
N TRP A 15 7.30 -24.91 -4.69
CA TRP A 15 7.32 -23.64 -5.40
C TRP A 15 7.65 -23.94 -6.88
N GLU A 16 6.66 -24.30 -7.66
CA GLU A 16 6.80 -24.27 -9.11
C GLU A 16 6.98 -22.81 -9.48
N VAL A 17 8.09 -22.51 -10.14
CA VAL A 17 8.31 -21.20 -10.75
C VAL A 17 7.21 -21.04 -11.77
N MET A 18 6.16 -20.31 -11.41
CA MET A 18 5.06 -20.02 -12.31
C MET A 18 5.59 -19.15 -13.46
N PRO A 19 5.29 -19.48 -14.71
CA PRO A 19 5.70 -18.67 -15.83
C PRO A 19 5.08 -17.28 -15.75
N ILE A 20 5.87 -16.25 -16.06
CA ILE A 20 5.36 -14.89 -16.21
C ILE A 20 4.43 -14.90 -17.43
N GLU A 21 3.13 -14.76 -17.18
CA GLU A 21 2.11 -14.76 -18.24
C GLU A 21 2.07 -13.44 -19.01
N ASP A 22 2.39 -12.33 -18.31
CA ASP A 22 2.39 -10.97 -18.89
C ASP A 22 3.57 -10.17 -18.33
N ALA A 23 4.63 -10.06 -19.13
CA ALA A 23 5.86 -9.38 -18.74
C ALA A 23 5.73 -7.84 -18.63
N GLU A 24 4.68 -7.26 -19.19
CA GLU A 24 4.44 -5.81 -19.14
C GLU A 24 3.47 -5.42 -18.03
N LYS A 25 2.66 -6.37 -17.56
CA LYS A 25 1.67 -6.13 -16.51
C LYS A 25 2.34 -5.90 -15.17
N ARG A 26 1.86 -4.90 -14.45
CA ARG A 26 2.24 -4.61 -13.07
C ARG A 26 1.00 -4.70 -12.17
N MET A 27 1.17 -5.19 -10.97
CA MET A 27 0.09 -5.26 -9.98
C MET A 27 0.50 -4.61 -8.67
N GLY A 28 -0.49 -3.99 -8.03
CA GLY A 28 -0.34 -3.39 -6.73
C GLY A 28 -1.32 -3.97 -5.70
N ALA A 29 -0.90 -3.96 -4.45
CA ALA A 29 -1.75 -4.14 -3.30
C ALA A 29 -1.67 -2.90 -2.41
N ALA A 30 -2.77 -2.50 -1.82
CA ALA A 30 -2.77 -1.51 -0.76
C ALA A 30 -3.41 -2.09 0.50
N MET A 31 -2.88 -1.71 1.65
CA MET A 31 -3.38 -2.14 2.97
C MET A 31 -3.52 -0.93 3.88
N ASP A 32 -4.61 -0.91 4.62
CA ASP A 32 -4.91 0.12 5.61
C ASP A 32 -5.74 -0.45 6.75
N GLY A 33 -5.76 0.22 7.89
CA GLY A 33 -6.52 -0.19 9.06
C GLY A 33 -7.12 1.00 9.78
N GLY A 34 -8.33 0.80 10.29
CA GLY A 34 -9.03 1.83 11.04
C GLY A 34 -9.89 1.23 12.14
N MET A 35 -10.42 2.11 12.98
CA MET A 35 -11.39 1.73 14.01
C MET A 35 -12.77 2.12 13.55
N ILE A 36 -13.71 1.19 13.65
CA ILE A 36 -15.14 1.44 13.42
C ILE A 36 -15.94 1.16 14.68
N PHE A 37 -16.98 1.92 14.90
CA PHE A 37 -17.92 1.65 15.98
C PHE A 37 -19.03 0.73 15.46
N VAL A 38 -19.14 -0.45 16.07
CA VAL A 38 -20.20 -1.42 15.77
C VAL A 38 -21.25 -1.30 16.87
N LEU A 39 -22.50 -1.08 16.49
CA LEU A 39 -23.60 -0.95 17.43
C LEU A 39 -23.67 -2.21 18.31
N GLU A 40 -23.85 -2.02 19.62
CA GLU A 40 -23.88 -3.06 20.65
C GLU A 40 -22.54 -3.79 20.92
N GLU A 41 -21.56 -3.71 20.02
CA GLU A 41 -20.26 -4.36 20.16
C GLU A 41 -19.11 -3.40 20.47
N GLY A 42 -19.32 -2.09 20.27
CA GLY A 42 -18.33 -1.05 20.53
C GLY A 42 -17.30 -0.91 19.39
N TRP A 43 -16.16 -0.31 19.71
CA TRP A 43 -15.08 -0.07 18.75
C TRP A 43 -14.41 -1.37 18.33
N LYS A 44 -14.31 -1.58 17.03
CA LYS A 44 -13.65 -2.73 16.40
C LYS A 44 -12.60 -2.27 15.41
N GLU A 45 -11.53 -3.03 15.33
CA GLU A 45 -10.52 -2.80 14.32
C GLU A 45 -10.95 -3.41 12.98
N LEU A 46 -11.01 -2.56 11.94
CA LEU A 46 -11.27 -2.95 10.56
C LEU A 46 -9.96 -2.91 9.78
N LYS A 47 -9.66 -3.97 9.05
CA LYS A 47 -8.60 -4.00 8.04
C LYS A 47 -9.23 -3.97 6.67
N VAL A 48 -8.69 -3.12 5.81
CA VAL A 48 -9.09 -3.02 4.41
C VAL A 48 -7.87 -3.15 3.50
N GLY A 49 -8.07 -3.70 2.34
CA GLY A 49 -7.03 -3.79 1.34
C GLY A 49 -7.62 -3.88 -0.05
N SER A 50 -6.80 -3.59 -1.03
CA SER A 50 -7.16 -3.72 -2.42
C SER A 50 -6.05 -4.40 -3.21
N ILE A 51 -6.44 -5.11 -4.26
CA ILE A 51 -5.55 -5.63 -5.30
C ILE A 51 -5.96 -4.95 -6.60
N PHE A 52 -4.98 -4.40 -7.32
CA PHE A 52 -5.23 -3.63 -8.52
C PHE A 52 -4.15 -3.85 -9.58
N GLU A 53 -4.45 -3.49 -10.81
CA GLU A 53 -3.48 -3.37 -11.89
C GLU A 53 -2.94 -1.95 -11.91
N VAL A 54 -1.63 -1.82 -12.12
CA VAL A 54 -0.99 -0.51 -12.27
C VAL A 54 -1.01 -0.13 -13.74
N GLY A 55 -1.82 0.83 -14.07
CA GLY A 55 -1.90 1.43 -15.40
C GLY A 55 -1.44 2.89 -15.39
N THR A 56 -1.70 3.58 -16.48
CA THR A 56 -1.46 5.01 -16.60
C THR A 56 -2.69 5.72 -17.15
N ARG A 57 -2.87 6.96 -16.75
CA ARG A 57 -3.85 7.88 -17.36
C ARG A 57 -3.16 9.17 -17.78
N GLN A 58 -3.67 9.81 -18.80
CA GLN A 58 -3.25 11.16 -19.16
C GLN A 58 -3.71 12.14 -18.08
N GLY A 59 -2.82 13.01 -17.65
CA GLY A 59 -3.09 14.03 -16.64
C GLY A 59 -2.05 15.13 -16.67
N LEU A 60 -2.11 16.02 -15.70
CA LEU A 60 -1.06 17.01 -15.48
C LEU A 60 -0.23 16.54 -14.29
N ASP A 61 1.07 16.63 -14.40
CA ASP A 61 1.98 16.47 -13.27
C ASP A 61 1.70 17.60 -12.25
N GLU A 62 1.43 17.24 -11.02
CA GLU A 62 0.99 18.19 -9.98
C GLU A 62 2.05 19.26 -9.66
N ARG A 63 3.33 19.02 -9.99
CA ARG A 63 4.42 19.94 -9.70
C ARG A 63 4.79 20.85 -10.85
N SER A 64 4.94 20.24 -12.04
CA SER A 64 5.32 21.00 -13.24
C SER A 64 4.13 21.64 -13.95
N GLY A 65 2.91 21.07 -13.75
CA GLY A 65 1.72 21.45 -14.51
C GLY A 65 1.73 20.96 -15.95
N GLU A 66 2.75 20.18 -16.35
CA GLU A 66 2.91 19.66 -17.70
C GLU A 66 2.10 18.38 -17.93
N PRO A 67 1.66 18.10 -19.16
CA PRO A 67 1.02 16.84 -19.49
C PRO A 67 1.93 15.65 -19.19
N ALA A 68 1.42 14.67 -18.47
CA ALA A 68 2.16 13.47 -18.07
C ALA A 68 1.29 12.21 -18.03
N ASN A 69 1.93 11.06 -18.15
CA ASN A 69 1.32 9.78 -17.87
C ASN A 69 1.35 9.53 -16.36
N ILE A 70 0.20 9.63 -15.72
CA ILE A 70 0.07 9.46 -14.27
C ILE A 70 -0.20 8.00 -13.94
N PRO A 71 0.67 7.33 -13.15
CA PRO A 71 0.39 5.98 -12.65
C PRO A 71 -0.94 5.94 -11.92
N THR A 72 -1.75 4.93 -12.22
CA THR A 72 -3.12 4.86 -11.69
C THR A 72 -3.50 3.41 -11.40
N ALA A 73 -4.12 3.19 -10.24
CA ALA A 73 -4.72 1.90 -9.91
C ALA A 73 -5.96 1.67 -10.77
N MET A 74 -6.00 0.53 -11.44
CA MET A 74 -7.08 0.11 -12.33
C MET A 74 -7.62 -1.26 -11.92
N THR A 75 -8.83 -1.56 -12.37
CA THR A 75 -9.45 -2.89 -12.15
C THR A 75 -9.34 -3.36 -10.70
N MET A 76 -9.73 -2.51 -9.77
CA MET A 76 -9.55 -2.77 -8.33
C MET A 76 -10.54 -3.81 -7.81
N SER A 77 -10.07 -4.66 -6.91
CA SER A 77 -10.88 -5.48 -6.03
C SER A 77 -10.53 -5.23 -4.57
N TYR A 78 -11.48 -5.39 -3.69
CA TYR A 78 -11.34 -5.02 -2.28
C TYR A 78 -11.53 -6.22 -1.38
N VAL A 79 -10.82 -6.20 -0.26
CA VAL A 79 -10.96 -7.14 0.86
C VAL A 79 -11.11 -6.33 2.13
N ALA A 80 -12.08 -6.69 2.95
CA ALA A 80 -12.25 -6.12 4.27
C ALA A 80 -12.38 -7.24 5.31
N HIS A 81 -11.81 -7.02 6.49
CA HIS A 81 -11.92 -7.95 7.60
C HIS A 81 -12.02 -7.20 8.93
N LEU A 82 -13.03 -7.54 9.70
CA LEU A 82 -13.19 -7.05 11.05
C LEU A 82 -12.42 -7.96 12.00
N GLY A 83 -11.30 -7.46 12.52
CA GLY A 83 -10.44 -8.21 13.44
C GLY A 83 -8.96 -8.28 13.02
N GLY A 84 -8.29 -9.36 13.39
CA GLY A 84 -6.84 -9.45 13.35
C GLY A 84 -6.20 -9.55 11.95
N THR A 85 -4.96 -9.11 11.89
CA THR A 85 -4.16 -8.99 10.66
C THR A 85 -3.91 -10.32 9.95
N LYS A 86 -3.79 -11.43 10.69
CA LYS A 86 -3.50 -12.75 10.13
C LYS A 86 -4.60 -13.22 9.16
N LYS A 87 -5.87 -13.14 9.58
CA LYS A 87 -7.01 -13.54 8.74
C LYS A 87 -7.16 -12.58 7.56
N PHE A 88 -6.99 -11.28 7.80
CA PHE A 88 -6.99 -10.27 6.74
C PHE A 88 -5.95 -10.56 5.67
N GLY A 89 -4.68 -10.78 6.07
CA GLY A 89 -3.59 -11.07 5.13
C GLY A 89 -3.86 -12.32 4.29
N THR A 90 -4.42 -13.35 4.92
CA THR A 90 -4.86 -14.58 4.24
C THR A 90 -5.92 -14.28 3.16
N LEU A 91 -6.92 -13.47 3.46
CA LEU A 91 -7.98 -13.10 2.51
C LEU A 91 -7.44 -12.24 1.37
N LEU A 92 -6.58 -11.26 1.69
CA LEU A 92 -5.97 -10.40 0.69
C LEU A 92 -5.07 -11.19 -0.26
N TRP A 93 -4.29 -12.12 0.28
CA TRP A 93 -3.46 -13.02 -0.52
C TRP A 93 -4.29 -13.94 -1.41
N SER A 94 -5.41 -14.46 -0.92
CA SER A 94 -6.34 -15.25 -1.74
C SER A 94 -6.87 -14.43 -2.92
N GLU A 95 -7.18 -13.17 -2.72
CA GLU A 95 -7.62 -12.28 -3.79
C GLU A 95 -6.48 -11.98 -4.78
N ALA A 96 -5.27 -11.74 -4.29
CA ALA A 96 -4.08 -11.56 -5.14
C ALA A 96 -3.83 -12.79 -6.02
N ARG A 97 -3.95 -13.99 -5.43
CA ARG A 97 -3.84 -15.25 -6.18
C ARG A 97 -4.93 -15.38 -7.24
N ARG A 98 -6.18 -15.11 -6.92
CA ARG A 98 -7.29 -15.14 -7.87
C ARG A 98 -7.02 -14.24 -9.08
N ARG A 99 -6.31 -13.14 -8.87
CA ARG A 99 -5.91 -12.17 -9.90
C ARG A 99 -4.57 -12.46 -10.55
N LYS A 100 -3.99 -13.64 -10.31
CA LYS A 100 -2.72 -14.09 -10.89
C LYS A 100 -1.53 -13.20 -10.55
N TRP A 101 -1.42 -12.81 -9.28
CA TRP A 101 -0.34 -11.95 -8.76
C TRP A 101 1.06 -12.42 -9.17
N TRP A 102 1.29 -13.74 -9.20
CA TRP A 102 2.58 -14.34 -9.58
C TRP A 102 2.86 -14.34 -11.09
N GLY A 103 1.86 -14.05 -11.93
CA GLY A 103 1.96 -14.06 -13.38
C GLY A 103 2.45 -12.75 -13.98
N VAL A 104 2.98 -11.82 -13.15
CA VAL A 104 3.37 -10.49 -13.58
C VAL A 104 4.81 -10.18 -13.20
N ARG A 105 5.46 -9.31 -13.98
CA ARG A 105 6.86 -8.97 -13.79
C ARG A 105 7.11 -8.02 -12.61
N GLY A 106 6.20 -7.13 -12.32
CA GLY A 106 6.36 -6.10 -11.30
C GLY A 106 5.19 -6.09 -10.31
N THR A 107 5.52 -6.15 -9.02
CA THR A 107 4.52 -6.05 -7.96
C THR A 107 4.92 -5.00 -6.92
N GLU A 108 3.94 -4.32 -6.36
CA GLU A 108 4.15 -3.29 -5.34
C GLU A 108 3.10 -3.39 -4.22
N VAL A 109 3.51 -3.04 -3.02
CA VAL A 109 2.62 -2.94 -1.85
C VAL A 109 2.71 -1.54 -1.28
N VAL A 110 1.57 -0.88 -1.18
CA VAL A 110 1.43 0.46 -0.63
C VAL A 110 0.79 0.39 0.75
N GLY A 111 1.31 1.12 1.71
CA GLY A 111 0.74 1.23 3.06
C GLY A 111 1.25 2.45 3.82
N ASP A 112 0.66 2.71 4.98
CA ASP A 112 0.95 3.85 5.84
C ASP A 112 2.29 3.77 6.62
N GLY A 113 2.98 2.65 6.54
CA GLY A 113 4.21 2.40 7.30
C GLY A 113 3.99 1.58 8.58
N ALA A 114 2.77 1.25 8.94
CA ALA A 114 2.50 0.44 10.12
C ALA A 114 3.16 -0.95 10.05
N ALA A 115 3.77 -1.37 11.14
CA ALA A 115 4.53 -2.63 11.21
C ALA A 115 3.72 -3.85 10.78
N TRP A 116 2.43 -3.88 11.09
CA TRP A 116 1.58 -5.01 10.72
C TRP A 116 1.44 -5.17 9.19
N ILE A 117 1.43 -4.07 8.43
CA ILE A 117 1.37 -4.08 6.97
C ILE A 117 2.63 -4.74 6.41
N TRP A 118 3.80 -4.31 6.88
CA TRP A 118 5.07 -4.86 6.42
C TRP A 118 5.26 -6.32 6.85
N ASN A 119 4.71 -6.72 7.99
CA ASN A 119 4.66 -8.13 8.39
C ASN A 119 3.78 -8.96 7.43
N GLN A 120 2.62 -8.44 7.00
CA GLN A 120 1.80 -9.11 5.98
C GLN A 120 2.49 -9.11 4.60
N CYS A 121 3.19 -8.01 4.28
CA CYS A 121 3.98 -7.93 3.05
C CYS A 121 5.07 -9.01 3.03
N ALA A 122 5.86 -9.11 4.07
CA ALA A 122 6.92 -10.13 4.18
C ALA A 122 6.37 -11.57 4.11
N LEU A 123 5.17 -11.80 4.67
CA LEU A 123 4.56 -13.13 4.70
C LEU A 123 3.97 -13.55 3.35
N HIS A 124 3.34 -12.63 2.62
CA HIS A 124 2.52 -12.93 1.45
C HIS A 124 3.03 -12.31 0.14
N PHE A 125 3.77 -11.18 0.22
CA PHE A 125 4.15 -10.34 -0.91
C PHE A 125 5.67 -10.03 -0.91
N GLY A 126 6.49 -10.95 -0.40
CA GLY A 126 7.89 -10.70 -0.02
C GLY A 126 8.81 -10.15 -1.11
N GLU A 127 8.51 -10.39 -2.39
CA GLU A 127 9.31 -9.87 -3.52
C GLU A 127 8.78 -8.54 -4.08
N SER A 128 7.71 -8.00 -3.50
CA SER A 128 7.11 -6.77 -3.96
C SER A 128 7.88 -5.54 -3.49
N ILE A 129 7.87 -4.49 -4.29
CA ILE A 129 8.38 -3.17 -3.89
C ILE A 129 7.46 -2.62 -2.79
N GLN A 130 8.02 -2.30 -1.63
CA GLN A 130 7.28 -1.69 -0.53
C GLN A 130 7.29 -0.17 -0.68
N ILE A 131 6.12 0.44 -0.69
CA ILE A 131 5.93 1.86 -0.88
C ILE A 131 5.16 2.43 0.31
N VAL A 132 5.78 3.37 1.01
CA VAL A 132 5.05 4.15 2.02
C VAL A 132 4.18 5.18 1.31
N ASP A 133 2.91 5.25 1.72
CA ASP A 133 1.97 6.23 1.19
C ASP A 133 2.50 7.66 1.37
N TRP A 134 2.39 8.45 0.30
CA TRP A 134 2.91 9.80 0.26
C TRP A 134 2.28 10.72 1.31
N TYR A 135 0.99 10.62 1.50
CA TYR A 135 0.29 11.49 2.45
C TYR A 135 0.69 11.17 3.88
N HIS A 136 0.82 9.89 4.24
CA HIS A 136 1.30 9.48 5.56
C HIS A 136 2.76 9.88 5.80
N ALA A 137 3.63 9.72 4.80
CA ALA A 137 5.01 10.20 4.91
C ALA A 137 5.06 11.72 5.13
N LYS A 138 4.20 12.47 4.43
CA LYS A 138 4.09 13.92 4.58
C LYS A 138 3.52 14.32 5.96
N GLU A 139 2.54 13.62 6.49
CA GLU A 139 2.00 13.85 7.83
C GLU A 139 3.11 13.73 8.89
N HIS A 140 3.98 12.73 8.79
CA HIS A 140 5.14 12.61 9.67
C HIS A 140 6.12 13.78 9.53
N LEU A 141 6.37 14.28 8.32
CA LEU A 141 7.20 15.48 8.12
C LEU A 141 6.55 16.71 8.77
N VAL A 142 5.24 16.88 8.62
CA VAL A 142 4.51 18.00 9.25
C VAL A 142 4.60 17.91 10.76
N ALA A 143 4.40 16.74 11.35
CA ALA A 143 4.50 16.52 12.78
C ALA A 143 5.91 16.81 13.31
N ALA A 144 6.95 16.39 12.60
CA ALA A 144 8.34 16.67 12.93
C ALA A 144 8.65 18.18 12.85
N ALA A 145 8.26 18.83 11.75
CA ALA A 145 8.45 20.28 11.57
C ALA A 145 7.76 21.09 12.67
N HIS A 146 6.57 20.67 13.06
CA HIS A 146 5.78 21.26 14.13
C HIS A 146 6.50 21.15 15.49
N SER A 147 7.03 19.96 15.77
CA SER A 147 7.75 19.68 17.01
C SER A 147 9.06 20.49 17.12
N ILE A 148 9.76 20.72 16.00
CA ILE A 148 11.07 21.40 15.96
C ILE A 148 10.92 22.93 15.95
N HIS A 149 9.99 23.46 15.17
CA HIS A 149 9.92 24.89 14.86
C HIS A 149 8.66 25.59 15.41
N GLY A 150 7.69 24.83 15.94
CA GLY A 150 6.39 25.34 16.34
C GLY A 150 5.45 25.54 15.16
N GLU A 151 4.15 25.54 15.48
CA GLU A 151 3.07 25.62 14.48
C GLU A 151 3.03 26.97 13.76
N GLY A 152 2.90 26.95 12.44
CA GLY A 152 2.65 28.11 11.61
C GLY A 152 3.81 29.08 11.46
N THR A 153 5.01 28.78 11.97
CA THR A 153 6.20 29.64 11.86
C THR A 153 6.76 29.69 10.44
N PRO A 154 7.46 30.76 10.04
CA PRO A 154 8.16 30.79 8.75
C PRO A 154 9.24 29.71 8.64
N GLU A 155 9.94 29.42 9.73
CA GLU A 155 10.98 28.38 9.83
C GLU A 155 10.39 26.99 9.56
N MET A 156 9.24 26.67 10.15
CA MET A 156 8.50 25.42 9.90
C MET A 156 8.18 25.27 8.41
N ARG A 157 7.64 26.33 7.79
CA ARG A 157 7.27 26.28 6.36
C ARG A 157 8.49 26.07 5.46
N GLN A 158 9.59 26.73 5.76
CA GLN A 158 10.84 26.58 4.98
C GLN A 158 11.43 25.18 5.15
N TRP A 159 11.46 24.67 6.38
CA TRP A 159 11.94 23.33 6.69
C TRP A 159 11.10 22.28 5.94
N LEU A 160 9.79 22.37 6.07
CA LEU A 160 8.85 21.44 5.44
C LEU A 160 9.01 21.41 3.92
N LYS A 161 9.07 22.58 3.27
CA LYS A 161 9.28 22.68 1.81
C LYS A 161 10.56 21.96 1.36
N THR A 162 11.64 22.11 2.10
CA THR A 162 12.91 21.45 1.78
C THR A 162 12.83 19.94 1.93
N HIS A 163 12.24 19.46 3.03
CA HIS A 163 12.17 18.03 3.32
C HIS A 163 11.13 17.31 2.45
N GLU A 164 10.02 17.93 2.12
CA GLU A 164 9.08 17.43 1.11
C GLU A 164 9.75 17.26 -0.25
N GLN A 165 10.61 18.21 -0.64
CA GLN A 165 11.36 18.09 -1.90
C GLN A 165 12.34 16.91 -1.86
N TRP A 166 13.06 16.72 -0.75
CA TRP A 166 13.96 15.57 -0.60
C TRP A 166 13.20 14.25 -0.60
N LEU A 167 12.08 14.17 0.10
CA LEU A 167 11.21 12.99 0.10
C LEU A 167 10.76 12.62 -1.31
N TYR A 168 10.27 13.60 -2.06
CA TYR A 168 9.82 13.41 -3.43
C TYR A 168 10.93 12.96 -4.38
N GLN A 169 12.16 13.42 -4.15
CA GLN A 169 13.34 13.03 -4.94
C GLN A 169 13.93 11.67 -4.50
N GLY A 170 13.32 10.99 -3.52
CA GLY A 170 13.83 9.72 -2.98
C GLY A 170 15.07 9.88 -2.10
N HIS A 171 15.37 11.09 -1.63
CA HIS A 171 16.50 11.37 -0.75
C HIS A 171 16.16 11.12 0.73
N ALA A 172 15.51 10.02 1.05
CA ALA A 172 15.04 9.69 2.41
C ALA A 172 16.15 9.73 3.48
N ARG A 173 17.41 9.49 3.10
CA ARG A 173 18.55 9.58 4.05
C ARG A 173 18.94 10.99 4.44
N LYS A 174 18.38 12.03 3.81
CA LYS A 174 18.62 13.43 4.14
C LYS A 174 17.57 14.00 5.10
N ILE A 175 16.51 13.24 5.32
CA ILE A 175 15.41 13.55 6.21
C ILE A 175 15.69 12.99 7.60
#